data_8a6538cefddc3a360c30637614537e61
#
_entry.id   8a6538cefddc3a360c30637614537e61
#
_cell.length_a   1.000
_cell.length_b   1.000
_cell.length_c   1.000
_cell.angle_alpha   90.00
_cell.angle_beta   90.00
_cell.angle_gamma   90.00
#
_symmetry.space_group_name_H-M   'P 1'
#
loop_
_entity.id
_entity.type
_entity.pdbx_description
1 polymer ?
#
loop_
_entity_poly.entity_id
_entity_poly.type
_entity_poly.pdbx_seq_one_letter_code
_entity_poly.pdbx_strand_id
1 'polypeptide(L)'
;MIPGLCQFCKGTMKEGKTEFIAHVRDEVIVIKDVPAFFCERCGEAWFFYEISEKIDKVMYEVHAGTICVRPLAAGEIELPA
;
A
#
# COMPACT_ATOMS: atom_id res chain seq x y z
N MET A 1 6.67 -16.40 4.56
CA MET A 1 6.99 -17.25 3.39
C MET A 1 6.96 -16.42 2.13
N ILE A 2 7.99 -16.54 1.30
CA ILE A 2 8.09 -15.77 0.07
C ILE A 2 7.33 -16.52 -1.03
N PRO A 3 6.33 -15.91 -1.67
CA PRO A 3 5.68 -16.56 -2.80
C PRO A 3 6.65 -16.61 -3.99
N GLY A 4 6.87 -17.81 -4.54
CA GLY A 4 7.74 -17.97 -5.70
C GLY A 4 7.14 -17.46 -6.99
N LEU A 5 5.83 -17.65 -7.14
CA LEU A 5 5.09 -17.26 -8.32
C LEU A 5 3.80 -16.55 -7.94
N CYS A 6 3.38 -15.61 -8.79
CA CYS A 6 2.13 -14.92 -8.62
C CYS A 6 0.95 -15.90 -8.75
N GLN A 7 0.00 -15.81 -7.82
CA GLN A 7 -1.17 -16.68 -7.82
C GLN A 7 -2.14 -16.38 -8.96
N PHE A 8 -2.08 -15.17 -9.50
CA PHE A 8 -3.00 -14.76 -10.56
C PHE A 8 -2.47 -15.05 -11.96
N CYS A 9 -1.23 -14.66 -12.25
CA CYS A 9 -0.70 -14.75 -13.61
C CYS A 9 0.51 -15.69 -13.74
N LYS A 10 0.95 -16.30 -12.63
CA LYS A 10 2.14 -17.18 -12.58
C LYS A 10 3.45 -16.48 -12.91
N GLY A 11 3.45 -15.15 -12.94
CA GLY A 11 4.67 -14.38 -13.14
C GLY A 11 5.61 -14.46 -11.95
N THR A 12 6.85 -14.03 -12.13
CA THR A 12 7.85 -14.03 -11.08
C THR A 12 7.58 -12.92 -10.07
N MET A 13 7.64 -13.26 -8.80
CA MET A 13 7.50 -12.30 -7.70
C MET A 13 8.87 -11.76 -7.32
N LYS A 14 8.94 -10.46 -7.08
CA LYS A 14 10.15 -9.80 -6.62
C LYS A 14 9.91 -9.07 -5.32
N GLU A 15 10.96 -9.01 -4.51
CA GLU A 15 10.95 -8.23 -3.28
C GLU A 15 11.29 -6.77 -3.61
N GLY A 16 10.59 -5.85 -2.98
CA GLY A 16 10.82 -4.42 -3.19
C GLY A 16 10.01 -3.60 -2.22
N LYS A 17 9.83 -2.34 -2.54
CA LYS A 17 9.04 -1.41 -1.74
C LYS A 17 7.92 -0.83 -2.57
N THR A 18 6.78 -0.65 -1.93
CA THR A 18 5.60 -0.08 -2.56
C THR A 18 4.95 0.93 -1.62
N GLU A 19 3.83 1.46 -2.04
CA GLU A 19 3.04 2.38 -1.24
C GLU A 19 1.70 1.73 -0.91
N PHE A 20 1.24 1.93 0.31
CA PHE A 20 -0.10 1.54 0.73
C PHE A 20 -0.97 2.80 0.74
N ILE A 21 -2.06 2.78 -0.01
CA ILE A 21 -2.94 3.94 -0.17
C ILE A 21 -4.29 3.61 0.46
N ALA A 22 -4.77 4.50 1.31
CA ALA A 22 -6.05 4.33 1.97
C ALA A 22 -6.81 5.65 2.01
N HIS A 23 -8.13 5.56 2.05
CA HIS A 23 -9.00 6.71 2.25
C HIS A 23 -9.43 6.75 3.70
N VAL A 24 -9.19 7.89 4.35
CA VAL A 24 -9.61 8.12 5.73
C VAL A 24 -10.41 9.42 5.76
N ARG A 25 -11.69 9.33 5.98
CA ARG A 25 -12.60 10.47 5.89
C ARG A 25 -12.51 11.06 4.48
N ASP A 26 -12.17 12.35 4.37
CA ASP A 26 -12.04 13.02 3.08
C ASP A 26 -10.59 13.08 2.59
N GLU A 27 -9.70 12.36 3.24
CA GLU A 27 -8.27 12.40 2.94
C GLU A 27 -7.78 11.10 2.33
N VAL A 28 -6.77 11.22 1.48
CA VAL A 28 -6.03 10.07 0.96
C VAL A 28 -4.75 9.97 1.76
N ILE A 29 -4.54 8.84 2.41
CA ILE A 29 -3.35 8.57 3.21
C ILE A 29 -2.44 7.63 2.43
N VAL A 30 -1.18 8.02 2.28
CA VAL A 30 -0.17 7.21 1.60
C VAL A 30 0.91 6.82 2.60
N ILE A 31 1.09 5.51 2.78
CA ILE A 31 2.18 4.98 3.58
C ILE A 31 3.29 4.56 2.62
N LYS A 32 4.44 5.21 2.73
CA LYS A 32 5.55 5.03 1.80
C LYS A 32 6.53 3.97 2.28
N ASP A 33 7.33 3.48 1.34
CA ASP A 33 8.45 2.56 1.62
C ASP A 33 8.01 1.29 2.33
N VAL A 34 6.88 0.75 1.92
CA VAL A 34 6.33 -0.47 2.53
C VAL A 34 6.97 -1.68 1.86
N PRO A 35 7.70 -2.52 2.60
CA PRO A 35 8.27 -3.75 2.04
C PRO A 35 7.18 -4.69 1.54
N ALA A 36 7.35 -5.21 0.35
CA ALA A 36 6.35 -6.09 -0.26
C ALA A 36 6.99 -6.98 -1.32
N PHE A 37 6.27 -8.04 -1.69
CA PHE A 37 6.54 -8.77 -2.90
C PHE A 37 5.57 -8.31 -3.97
N PHE A 38 6.05 -8.13 -5.18
CA PHE A 38 5.17 -7.74 -6.28
C PHE A 38 5.48 -8.56 -7.52
N CYS A 39 4.44 -8.75 -8.32
CA CYS A 39 4.55 -9.44 -9.59
C CYS A 39 4.91 -8.43 -10.67
N GLU A 40 6.00 -8.70 -11.40
CA GLU A 40 6.42 -7.82 -12.48
C GLU A 40 5.46 -7.83 -13.66
N ARG A 41 4.63 -8.85 -13.75
CA ARG A 41 3.76 -9.09 -14.89
C ARG A 41 2.41 -8.41 -14.75
N CYS A 42 1.73 -8.63 -13.61
CA CYS A 42 0.39 -8.08 -13.38
C CYS A 42 0.35 -6.95 -12.36
N GLY A 43 1.47 -6.67 -11.69
CA GLY A 43 1.54 -5.59 -10.72
C GLY A 43 0.94 -5.89 -9.36
N GLU A 44 0.49 -7.11 -9.11
CA GLU A 44 -0.04 -7.48 -7.81
C GLU A 44 1.02 -7.39 -6.73
N ALA A 45 0.64 -6.82 -5.57
CA ALA A 45 1.53 -6.68 -4.43
C ALA A 45 1.04 -7.53 -3.26
N TRP A 46 1.99 -8.13 -2.57
CA TRP A 46 1.72 -8.99 -1.42
C TRP A 46 2.59 -8.54 -0.27
N PHE A 47 1.97 -8.33 0.90
CA PHE A 47 2.69 -7.90 2.09
C PHE A 47 3.00 -9.09 2.99
N PHE A 48 4.14 -9.01 3.67
CA PHE A 48 4.43 -9.93 4.75
C PHE A 48 3.41 -9.73 5.87
N TYR A 49 3.14 -10.79 6.63
CA TYR A 49 2.22 -10.73 7.76
C TYR A 49 2.63 -9.62 8.75
N GLU A 50 3.90 -9.56 9.09
CA GLU A 50 4.43 -8.56 10.02
C GLU A 50 4.25 -7.13 9.49
N ILE A 51 4.36 -6.95 8.19
CA ILE A 51 4.17 -5.65 7.55
C ILE A 51 2.68 -5.28 7.59
N SER A 52 1.81 -6.24 7.35
CA SER A 52 0.36 -6.01 7.44
C SER A 52 -0.03 -5.56 8.85
N GLU A 53 0.55 -6.16 9.89
CA GLU A 53 0.31 -5.73 11.26
C GLU A 53 0.77 -4.30 11.50
N LYS A 54 1.93 -3.93 10.96
CA LYS A 54 2.44 -2.56 11.09
C LYS A 54 1.55 -1.55 10.38
N ILE A 55 1.05 -1.91 9.22
CA ILE A 55 0.11 -1.06 8.47
C ILE A 55 -1.15 -0.85 9.29
N ASP A 56 -1.71 -1.92 9.86
CA ASP A 56 -2.91 -1.84 10.67
C ASP A 56 -2.71 -0.92 11.87
N LYS A 57 -1.55 -1.01 12.51
CA LYS A 57 -1.23 -0.15 13.65
C LYS A 57 -1.13 1.31 13.24
N VAL A 58 -0.45 1.60 12.13
CA VAL A 58 -0.35 2.96 11.60
C VAL A 58 -1.72 3.50 11.25
N MET A 59 -2.56 2.69 10.59
CA MET A 59 -3.92 3.10 10.24
C MET A 59 -4.77 3.38 11.46
N TYR A 60 -4.61 2.60 12.52
CA TYR A 60 -5.28 2.88 13.78
C TYR A 60 -4.89 4.26 14.32
N GLU A 61 -3.60 4.58 14.29
CA GLU A 61 -3.11 5.87 14.77
C GLU A 61 -3.58 7.03 13.88
N VAL A 62 -3.68 6.81 12.57
CA VAL A 62 -4.23 7.80 11.64
C VAL A 62 -5.70 8.10 11.98
N HIS A 63 -6.50 7.06 12.19
CA HIS A 63 -7.91 7.22 12.55
C HIS A 63 -8.08 7.91 13.90
N ALA A 64 -7.19 7.62 14.85
CA ALA A 64 -7.21 8.24 16.17
C ALA A 64 -6.68 9.67 16.18
N GLY A 65 -5.99 10.09 15.11
CA GLY A 65 -5.40 11.42 15.03
C GLY A 65 -4.13 11.58 15.86
N THR A 66 -3.48 10.48 16.20
CA THR A 66 -2.29 10.51 17.07
C THR A 66 -0.97 10.49 16.33
N ILE A 67 -1.00 10.33 15.00
CA ILE A 67 0.20 10.34 14.19
C ILE A 67 0.26 11.59 13.33
N CYS A 68 1.48 12.11 13.15
CA CYS A 68 1.69 13.29 12.32
C CYS A 68 1.73 12.89 10.85
N VAL A 69 0.86 13.51 10.04
CA VAL A 69 0.77 13.24 8.61
C VAL A 69 1.33 14.43 7.83
N ARG A 70 2.29 14.15 6.95
CA ARG A 70 2.88 15.21 6.11
C ARG A 70 1.98 15.48 4.91
N PRO A 71 1.89 16.75 4.47
CA PRO A 71 1.13 17.06 3.26
C PRO A 71 1.67 16.31 2.04
N LEU A 72 0.77 15.90 1.18
CA LEU A 72 1.10 15.21 -0.07
C LEU A 72 0.64 16.06 -1.24
N ALA A 73 1.53 16.30 -2.20
CA ALA A 73 1.15 16.94 -3.45
C ALA A 73 0.40 15.93 -4.30
N ALA A 74 -0.86 16.24 -4.62
CA ALA A 74 -1.70 15.35 -5.39
C ALA A 74 -2.62 16.15 -6.31
N GLY A 75 -3.05 15.52 -7.41
CA GLY A 75 -4.01 16.10 -8.33
C GLY A 75 -5.28 15.26 -8.37
N GLU A 76 -6.39 15.91 -8.64
CA GLU A 76 -7.68 15.26 -8.77
C GLU A 76 -8.34 15.69 -10.07
N ILE A 77 -8.92 14.74 -10.78
CA ILE A 77 -9.65 15.02 -12.00
C ILE A 77 -10.99 14.30 -11.90
N GLU A 78 -12.06 15.04 -12.12
CA GLU A 78 -13.39 14.43 -12.20
C GLU A 78 -13.58 13.78 -13.57
N LEU A 79 -14.22 12.62 -13.57
CA LEU A 79 -14.55 11.96 -14.82
C LEU A 79 -15.60 12.80 -15.56
N PRO A 80 -15.36 13.18 -16.82
CA PRO A 80 -16.36 13.93 -17.61
C PRO A 80 -17.63 13.11 -17.79
N ALA A 81 -18.76 13.80 -17.77
CA ALA A 81 -20.06 13.17 -17.95
C ALA A 81 -20.27 12.69 -19.39
#